data_2ec3f71b2b647be4e7a1aa7814e7279c
#
_entry.id   2ec3f71b2b647be4e7a1aa7814e7279c
#
_cell.length_a   1.000
_cell.length_b   1.000
_cell.length_c   1.000
_cell.angle_alpha   90.00
_cell.angle_beta   90.00
_cell.angle_gamma   90.00
#
_symmetry.space_group_name_H-M   'P 1'
#
loop_
_entity.id
_entity.type
_entity.pdbx_description
1 polymer ?
#
loop_
_entity_poly.entity_id
_entity_poly.type
_entity_poly.pdbx_seq_one_letter_code
_entity_poly.pdbx_strand_id
1 'polypeptide(L)'
;MNASRLLSEMKVLHTDKTMSAIHQRLKQNPEKKILSLWKEGAPSRKEIISYVEAVTDKNSKYYIPSKDRIAVSDMDGTLFCETDPTYFDFKLLMYRVLEDEVYRELATEEERTVVKKIQDFINTGESAEGLEYDAGQAIASTFSGMTVTEFGQYVRQFGELPAPGYDGMKAGEAFYRPMVQILSYLRKNGFSVYVCSGTDRMVVREIVSGVNITPNRVIGTDERLVARDQGDTKDTILTIMTNWFWEERC
;
A
#
# COMPACT_ATOMS: atom_id res chain seq x y z
N MET A 1 19.98 -21.08 -14.78
CA MET A 1 19.81 -21.08 -13.30
C MET A 1 18.34 -20.76 -13.05
N ASN A 2 17.62 -21.57 -12.28
CA ASN A 2 16.16 -21.55 -12.25
C ASN A 2 15.67 -20.41 -11.31
N ALA A 3 14.89 -19.45 -11.83
CA ALA A 3 14.36 -18.27 -11.09
C ALA A 3 13.62 -18.63 -9.79
N SER A 4 13.00 -19.82 -9.75
CA SER A 4 12.31 -20.36 -8.56
C SER A 4 13.24 -20.60 -7.37
N ARG A 5 14.51 -20.93 -7.60
CA ARG A 5 15.51 -21.19 -6.54
C ARG A 5 16.06 -19.89 -5.97
N LEU A 6 16.25 -18.87 -6.81
CA LEU A 6 16.64 -17.52 -6.38
C LEU A 6 15.55 -16.86 -5.52
N LEU A 7 14.28 -17.05 -5.86
CA LEU A 7 13.14 -16.53 -5.10
C LEU A 7 13.00 -17.16 -3.71
N SER A 8 13.35 -18.46 -3.55
CA SER A 8 13.28 -19.11 -2.24
C SER A 8 14.42 -18.67 -1.30
N GLU A 9 15.62 -18.42 -1.84
CA GLU A 9 16.78 -17.98 -1.05
C GLU A 9 16.72 -16.49 -0.69
N MET A 10 16.10 -15.66 -1.53
CA MET A 10 15.89 -14.23 -1.23
C MET A 10 14.80 -13.98 -0.19
N LYS A 11 13.74 -14.81 -0.12
CA LYS A 11 12.67 -14.67 0.89
C LYS A 11 13.15 -14.81 2.34
N VAL A 12 14.21 -15.57 2.59
CA VAL A 12 14.71 -15.83 3.95
C VAL A 12 15.70 -14.74 4.41
N LEU A 13 16.42 -14.10 3.51
CA LEU A 13 17.54 -13.22 3.88
C LEU A 13 17.17 -11.76 4.17
N HIS A 14 16.07 -11.24 3.64
CA HIS A 14 15.77 -9.80 3.76
C HIS A 14 14.86 -9.45 4.93
N THR A 15 13.85 -10.26 5.23
CA THR A 15 12.92 -10.02 6.35
C THR A 15 13.53 -10.35 7.71
N ASP A 16 14.21 -11.48 7.84
CA ASP A 16 14.70 -11.93 9.14
C ASP A 16 15.96 -11.20 9.62
N LYS A 17 16.92 -10.93 8.74
CA LYS A 17 18.18 -10.27 9.17
C LYS A 17 18.00 -8.79 9.48
N THR A 18 17.17 -8.06 8.73
CA THR A 18 16.92 -6.63 8.99
C THR A 18 16.05 -6.47 10.23
N MET A 19 15.03 -7.30 10.41
CA MET A 19 14.19 -7.29 11.60
C MET A 19 14.93 -7.84 12.82
N SER A 20 15.77 -8.85 12.67
CA SER A 20 16.61 -9.37 13.75
C SER A 20 17.69 -8.37 14.18
N ALA A 21 18.34 -7.65 13.26
CA ALA A 21 19.30 -6.62 13.58
C ALA A 21 18.64 -5.41 14.28
N ILE A 22 17.43 -5.03 13.85
CA ILE A 22 16.62 -4.02 14.53
C ILE A 22 16.23 -4.53 15.93
N HIS A 23 15.81 -5.78 16.09
CA HIS A 23 15.48 -6.39 17.38
C HIS A 23 16.67 -6.48 18.33
N GLN A 24 17.87 -6.80 17.83
CA GLN A 24 19.08 -6.85 18.66
C GLN A 24 19.54 -5.45 19.10
N ARG A 25 19.48 -4.44 18.23
CA ARG A 25 19.74 -3.03 18.61
C ARG A 25 18.70 -2.50 19.59
N LEU A 26 17.47 -2.97 19.53
CA LEU A 26 16.38 -2.60 20.43
C LEU A 26 16.53 -3.15 21.86
N LYS A 27 17.33 -4.17 22.10
CA LYS A 27 17.53 -4.76 23.46
C LYS A 27 18.51 -3.96 24.35
N GLN A 28 19.28 -3.04 23.79
CA GLN A 28 20.39 -2.42 24.52
C GLN A 28 20.10 -1.08 25.21
N ASN A 29 19.00 -0.38 24.89
CA ASN A 29 18.60 0.85 25.60
C ASN A 29 17.09 1.15 25.46
N PRO A 30 16.28 1.05 26.53
CA PRO A 30 14.84 1.21 26.48
C PRO A 30 14.35 2.57 25.94
N GLU A 31 15.01 3.66 26.30
CA GLU A 31 14.58 5.01 25.88
C GLU A 31 14.95 5.33 24.42
N LYS A 32 16.06 4.78 23.91
CA LYS A 32 16.44 4.92 22.49
C LYS A 32 15.59 4.06 21.53
N LYS A 33 14.69 3.22 22.05
CA LYS A 33 13.99 2.17 21.30
C LYS A 33 12.68 2.62 20.66
N ILE A 34 12.02 3.62 21.26
CA ILE A 34 10.71 4.07 20.79
C ILE A 34 10.94 5.02 19.61
N LEU A 35 10.42 4.67 18.42
CA LEU A 35 10.55 5.46 17.19
C LEU A 35 12.02 5.82 16.87
N SER A 36 12.89 4.80 16.87
CA SER A 36 14.34 4.95 16.68
C SER A 36 14.76 5.43 15.29
N LEU A 37 13.88 5.34 14.30
CA LEU A 37 14.10 5.87 12.95
C LEU A 37 13.79 7.37 12.84
N TRP A 38 13.22 7.94 13.89
CA TRP A 38 12.96 9.37 13.99
C TRP A 38 14.15 10.09 14.63
N LYS A 39 14.43 11.31 14.15
CA LYS A 39 15.50 12.14 14.72
C LYS A 39 15.26 12.32 16.23
N GLU A 40 16.33 12.11 16.99
CA GLU A 40 16.30 12.35 18.44
C GLU A 40 15.95 13.82 18.71
N GLY A 41 14.99 14.06 19.60
CA GLY A 41 14.52 15.41 19.91
C GLY A 41 13.50 16.00 18.93
N ALA A 42 13.14 15.32 17.84
CA ALA A 42 12.12 15.81 16.92
C ALA A 42 10.78 16.06 17.67
N PRO A 43 10.16 17.24 17.51
CA PRO A 43 8.90 17.58 18.20
C PRO A 43 7.82 16.53 17.97
N SER A 44 7.56 16.16 16.71
CA SER A 44 6.52 15.16 16.35
C SER A 44 6.75 13.81 17.02
N ARG A 45 8.03 13.35 17.13
CA ARG A 45 8.34 12.11 17.85
C ARG A 45 7.94 12.20 19.32
N LYS A 46 8.25 13.33 19.98
CA LYS A 46 7.91 13.55 21.39
C LYS A 46 6.40 13.61 21.59
N GLU A 47 5.70 14.31 20.72
CA GLU A 47 4.24 14.45 20.77
C GLU A 47 3.53 13.11 20.62
N ILE A 48 3.95 12.28 19.62
CA ILE A 48 3.39 10.94 19.43
C ILE A 48 3.59 10.06 20.68
N ILE A 49 4.80 10.06 21.24
CA ILE A 49 5.10 9.26 22.42
C ILE A 49 4.24 9.75 23.61
N SER A 50 4.24 11.07 23.88
CA SER A 50 3.47 11.64 24.99
C SER A 50 1.97 11.40 24.85
N TYR A 51 1.43 11.50 23.63
CA TYR A 51 0.04 11.19 23.36
C TYR A 51 -0.28 9.72 23.70
N VAL A 52 0.53 8.80 23.16
CA VAL A 52 0.32 7.36 23.38
C VAL A 52 0.41 7.02 24.88
N GLU A 53 1.41 7.55 25.58
CA GLU A 53 1.53 7.37 27.04
C GLU A 53 0.30 7.90 27.77
N ALA A 54 -0.15 9.12 27.45
CA ALA A 54 -1.31 9.73 28.10
C ALA A 54 -2.61 8.92 27.90
N VAL A 55 -2.84 8.37 26.71
CA VAL A 55 -4.08 7.63 26.41
C VAL A 55 -4.02 6.16 26.83
N THR A 56 -2.84 5.65 27.16
CA THR A 56 -2.66 4.25 27.58
C THR A 56 -2.53 4.08 29.10
N ASP A 57 -2.14 5.11 29.83
CA ASP A 57 -2.06 5.09 31.28
C ASP A 57 -3.47 5.15 31.90
N LYS A 58 -3.84 4.10 32.62
CA LYS A 58 -5.16 3.99 33.28
C LYS A 58 -5.42 5.06 34.35
N ASN A 59 -4.37 5.69 34.87
CA ASN A 59 -4.48 6.77 35.85
C ASN A 59 -4.55 8.15 35.19
N SER A 60 -4.36 8.23 33.88
CA SER A 60 -4.46 9.48 33.15
C SER A 60 -5.92 9.87 32.90
N LYS A 61 -6.22 11.17 33.04
CA LYS A 61 -7.53 11.73 32.66
C LYS A 61 -7.85 11.59 31.17
N TYR A 62 -6.84 11.27 30.34
CA TYR A 62 -6.95 11.06 28.89
C TYR A 62 -7.02 9.57 28.51
N TYR A 63 -7.11 8.67 29.50
CA TYR A 63 -7.13 7.25 29.23
C TYR A 63 -8.24 6.86 28.25
N ILE A 64 -7.86 6.10 27.24
CA ILE A 64 -8.78 5.50 26.26
C ILE A 64 -8.67 3.97 26.40
N PRO A 65 -9.78 3.23 26.62
CA PRO A 65 -9.76 1.77 26.60
C PRO A 65 -9.22 1.23 25.27
N SER A 66 -8.45 0.15 25.28
CA SER A 66 -7.82 -0.43 24.07
C SER A 66 -8.82 -0.71 22.94
N LYS A 67 -10.06 -1.12 23.26
CA LYS A 67 -11.12 -1.36 22.29
C LYS A 67 -11.55 -0.10 21.52
N ASP A 68 -11.30 1.07 22.07
CA ASP A 68 -11.72 2.38 21.54
C ASP A 68 -10.52 3.16 20.94
N ARG A 69 -9.29 2.58 20.99
CA ARG A 69 -8.09 3.19 20.40
C ARG A 69 -8.05 2.88 18.91
N ILE A 70 -8.31 3.86 18.09
CA ILE A 70 -8.26 3.78 16.63
C ILE A 70 -7.21 4.76 16.13
N ALA A 71 -6.43 4.32 15.15
CA ALA A 71 -5.53 5.16 14.37
C ALA A 71 -5.80 4.91 12.89
N VAL A 72 -5.90 5.98 12.13
CA VAL A 72 -6.07 5.94 10.68
C VAL A 72 -4.86 6.60 10.05
N SER A 73 -4.30 5.97 9.05
CA SER A 73 -3.22 6.53 8.24
C SER A 73 -3.65 6.57 6.79
N ASP A 74 -3.32 7.63 6.13
CA ASP A 74 -3.30 7.69 4.68
C ASP A 74 -2.16 6.80 4.14
N MET A 75 -2.23 6.41 2.84
CA MET A 75 -1.23 5.57 2.20
C MET A 75 -0.22 6.41 1.42
N ASP A 76 -0.64 7.02 0.33
CA ASP A 76 0.26 7.68 -0.61
C ASP A 76 0.76 9.01 -0.03
N GLY A 77 2.06 9.28 -0.14
CA GLY A 77 2.70 10.43 0.51
C GLY A 77 2.82 10.35 2.03
N THR A 78 2.16 9.38 2.68
CA THR A 78 2.17 9.21 4.14
C THR A 78 2.86 7.91 4.57
N LEU A 79 2.40 6.76 4.11
CA LEU A 79 3.01 5.45 4.38
C LEU A 79 3.90 5.00 3.24
N PHE A 80 3.49 5.29 2.01
CA PHE A 80 4.10 4.83 0.78
C PHE A 80 4.49 6.04 -0.09
N CYS A 81 5.57 5.91 -0.85
CA CYS A 81 6.07 6.99 -1.68
C CYS A 81 5.13 7.27 -2.87
N GLU A 82 4.88 8.55 -3.14
CA GLU A 82 4.02 9.02 -4.23
C GLU A 82 4.78 9.86 -5.28
N THR A 83 6.05 10.17 -5.03
CA THR A 83 6.84 11.07 -5.89
C THR A 83 7.85 10.31 -6.75
N ASP A 84 8.89 9.76 -6.12
CA ASP A 84 9.91 8.94 -6.77
C ASP A 84 10.29 7.76 -5.84
N PRO A 85 9.79 6.55 -6.13
CA PRO A 85 8.86 6.21 -7.22
C PRO A 85 7.50 6.91 -7.06
N THR A 86 6.85 7.23 -8.20
CA THR A 86 5.51 7.80 -8.22
C THR A 86 4.46 6.80 -7.73
N TYR A 87 3.20 7.25 -7.64
CA TYR A 87 2.05 6.43 -7.22
C TYR A 87 2.13 5.00 -7.77
N PHE A 88 1.89 4.04 -6.89
CA PHE A 88 1.98 2.63 -7.26
C PHE A 88 0.94 2.24 -8.31
N ASP A 89 -0.28 2.70 -8.19
CA ASP A 89 -1.37 2.43 -9.12
C ASP A 89 -1.12 3.04 -10.51
N PHE A 90 -0.51 4.22 -10.60
CA PHE A 90 -0.07 4.80 -11.87
C PHE A 90 0.96 3.91 -12.55
N LYS A 91 1.94 3.41 -11.82
CA LYS A 91 2.94 2.47 -12.35
C LYS A 91 2.33 1.13 -12.75
N LEU A 92 1.39 0.62 -11.96
CA LEU A 92 0.64 -0.59 -12.26
C LEU A 92 -0.11 -0.46 -13.58
N LEU A 93 -0.82 0.67 -13.77
CA LEU A 93 -1.57 0.96 -15.00
C LEU A 93 -0.63 1.11 -16.21
N MET A 94 0.46 1.85 -16.05
CA MET A 94 1.47 2.01 -17.11
C MET A 94 2.04 0.66 -17.54
N TYR A 95 2.43 -0.18 -16.58
CA TYR A 95 2.94 -1.52 -16.86
C TYR A 95 1.89 -2.37 -17.59
N ARG A 96 0.64 -2.36 -17.13
CA ARG A 96 -0.46 -3.12 -17.74
C ARG A 96 -0.67 -2.75 -19.21
N VAL A 97 -0.69 -1.44 -19.50
CA VAL A 97 -1.00 -0.90 -20.84
C VAL A 97 0.18 -0.95 -21.80
N LEU A 98 1.42 -0.81 -21.30
CA LEU A 98 2.60 -0.65 -22.17
C LEU A 98 3.51 -1.88 -22.21
N GLU A 99 3.58 -2.66 -21.14
CA GLU A 99 4.60 -3.69 -20.96
C GLU A 99 4.04 -5.11 -20.82
N ASP A 100 2.82 -5.26 -20.27
CA ASP A 100 2.18 -6.57 -20.11
C ASP A 100 2.00 -7.25 -21.45
N GLU A 101 2.68 -8.38 -21.67
CA GLU A 101 2.72 -9.10 -22.96
C GLU A 101 1.33 -9.56 -23.44
N VAL A 102 0.39 -9.77 -22.51
CA VAL A 102 -0.96 -10.23 -22.82
C VAL A 102 -1.90 -9.07 -23.11
N TYR A 103 -1.81 -7.98 -22.31
CA TYR A 103 -2.78 -6.90 -22.37
C TYR A 103 -2.40 -5.74 -23.29
N ARG A 104 -1.13 -5.42 -23.45
CA ARG A 104 -0.66 -4.26 -24.25
C ARG A 104 -1.23 -4.19 -25.66
N GLU A 105 -1.49 -5.35 -26.29
CA GLU A 105 -2.08 -5.41 -27.63
C GLU A 105 -3.61 -5.24 -27.61
N LEU A 106 -4.25 -5.36 -26.43
CA LEU A 106 -5.68 -5.19 -26.22
C LEU A 106 -6.03 -3.80 -25.68
N ALA A 107 -5.03 -3.06 -25.21
CA ALA A 107 -5.22 -1.76 -24.59
C ALA A 107 -5.88 -0.77 -25.56
N THR A 108 -6.89 -0.07 -25.06
CA THR A 108 -7.66 0.92 -25.84
C THR A 108 -6.89 2.23 -26.02
N GLU A 109 -7.33 3.05 -26.96
CA GLU A 109 -6.75 4.38 -27.17
C GLU A 109 -7.02 5.31 -25.99
N GLU A 110 -8.15 5.14 -25.30
CA GLU A 110 -8.50 5.87 -24.08
C GLU A 110 -7.51 5.54 -22.96
N GLU A 111 -7.24 4.25 -22.73
CA GLU A 111 -6.27 3.79 -21.72
C GLU A 111 -4.86 4.29 -22.03
N ARG A 112 -4.43 4.23 -23.28
CA ARG A 112 -3.14 4.78 -23.74
C ARG A 112 -3.06 6.28 -23.52
N THR A 113 -4.15 7.00 -23.75
CA THR A 113 -4.23 8.44 -23.53
C THR A 113 -4.06 8.79 -22.06
N VAL A 114 -4.69 8.03 -21.16
CA VAL A 114 -4.53 8.22 -19.70
C VAL A 114 -3.09 7.93 -19.28
N VAL A 115 -2.50 6.84 -19.77
CA VAL A 115 -1.10 6.51 -19.49
C VAL A 115 -0.15 7.61 -19.97
N LYS A 116 -0.41 8.22 -21.12
CA LYS A 116 0.36 9.38 -21.60
C LYS A 116 0.25 10.58 -20.66
N LYS A 117 -0.96 10.90 -20.17
CA LYS A 117 -1.14 11.96 -19.15
C LYS A 117 -0.35 11.67 -17.88
N ILE A 118 -0.31 10.40 -17.43
CA ILE A 118 0.49 9.99 -16.27
C ILE A 118 1.99 10.17 -16.56
N GLN A 119 2.48 9.79 -17.74
CA GLN A 119 3.87 9.98 -18.12
C GLN A 119 4.24 11.49 -18.16
N ASP A 120 3.35 12.32 -18.69
CA ASP A 120 3.54 13.77 -18.72
C ASP A 120 3.60 14.34 -17.28
N PHE A 121 2.71 13.90 -16.40
CA PHE A 121 2.75 14.26 -14.96
C PHE A 121 4.08 13.85 -14.30
N ILE A 122 4.56 12.62 -14.53
CA ILE A 122 5.84 12.15 -13.98
C ILE A 122 7.00 13.02 -14.47
N ASN A 123 6.99 13.43 -15.73
CA ASN A 123 8.07 14.19 -16.35
C ASN A 123 8.08 15.67 -15.97
N THR A 124 6.91 16.27 -15.74
CA THR A 124 6.77 17.72 -15.52
C THR A 124 6.46 18.09 -14.09
N GLY A 125 5.87 17.18 -13.30
CA GLY A 125 5.29 17.45 -11.99
C GLY A 125 3.93 18.20 -12.07
N GLU A 126 3.42 18.45 -13.28
CA GLU A 126 2.14 19.15 -13.47
C GLU A 126 1.02 18.13 -13.70
N SER A 127 0.05 18.07 -12.81
CA SER A 127 -1.11 17.18 -12.95
C SER A 127 -2.14 17.79 -13.90
N ALA A 128 -2.58 17.00 -14.89
CA ALA A 128 -3.75 17.37 -15.68
C ALA A 128 -5.01 17.32 -14.80
N GLU A 129 -5.96 18.23 -15.07
CA GLU A 129 -7.26 18.22 -14.40
C GLU A 129 -7.95 16.85 -14.56
N GLY A 130 -8.40 16.27 -13.46
CA GLY A 130 -9.09 14.99 -13.42
C GLY A 130 -8.20 13.75 -13.64
N LEU A 131 -6.86 13.88 -13.61
CA LEU A 131 -5.95 12.76 -13.87
C LEU A 131 -6.19 11.55 -12.95
N GLU A 132 -6.41 11.79 -11.66
CA GLU A 132 -6.67 10.71 -10.69
C GLU A 132 -7.98 9.96 -11.00
N TYR A 133 -9.01 10.70 -11.40
CA TYR A 133 -10.28 10.11 -11.82
C TYR A 133 -10.10 9.29 -13.10
N ASP A 134 -9.44 9.86 -14.12
CA ASP A 134 -9.17 9.17 -15.38
C ASP A 134 -8.33 7.89 -15.15
N ALA A 135 -7.33 7.97 -14.27
CA ALA A 135 -6.50 6.82 -13.91
C ALA A 135 -7.31 5.72 -13.22
N GLY A 136 -8.18 6.07 -12.28
CA GLY A 136 -9.09 5.11 -11.63
C GLY A 136 -10.02 4.42 -12.63
N GLN A 137 -10.60 5.17 -13.58
CA GLN A 137 -11.42 4.61 -14.67
C GLN A 137 -10.60 3.65 -15.55
N ALA A 138 -9.38 4.04 -15.90
CA ALA A 138 -8.49 3.22 -16.72
C ALA A 138 -8.07 1.94 -15.99
N ILE A 139 -7.80 1.99 -14.67
CA ILE A 139 -7.53 0.79 -13.86
C ILE A 139 -8.74 -0.15 -13.90
N ALA A 140 -9.94 0.34 -13.61
CA ALA A 140 -11.16 -0.47 -13.68
C ALA A 140 -11.38 -1.09 -15.07
N SER A 141 -11.05 -0.38 -16.15
CA SER A 141 -11.14 -0.87 -17.52
C SER A 141 -10.11 -1.97 -17.79
N THR A 142 -8.83 -1.70 -17.55
CA THR A 142 -7.72 -2.60 -17.90
C THR A 142 -7.73 -3.92 -17.13
N PHE A 143 -8.35 -3.96 -15.96
CA PHE A 143 -8.52 -5.16 -15.14
C PHE A 143 -9.93 -5.74 -15.16
N SER A 144 -10.82 -5.16 -15.98
CA SER A 144 -12.19 -5.67 -16.15
C SER A 144 -12.21 -7.12 -16.59
N GLY A 145 -13.08 -7.90 -15.95
CA GLY A 145 -13.21 -9.34 -16.22
C GLY A 145 -12.35 -10.23 -15.33
N MET A 146 -11.36 -9.70 -14.62
CA MET A 146 -10.62 -10.45 -13.61
C MET A 146 -11.48 -10.68 -12.36
N THR A 147 -11.22 -11.77 -11.68
CA THR A 147 -11.70 -11.97 -10.30
C THR A 147 -10.88 -11.11 -9.35
N VAL A 148 -11.43 -10.82 -8.16
CA VAL A 148 -10.69 -10.12 -7.09
C VAL A 148 -9.38 -10.84 -6.76
N THR A 149 -9.40 -12.17 -6.77
CA THR A 149 -8.21 -13.00 -6.50
C THR A 149 -7.15 -12.85 -7.59
N GLU A 150 -7.53 -12.88 -8.86
CA GLU A 150 -6.61 -12.70 -10.00
C GLU A 150 -6.01 -11.29 -10.00
N PHE A 151 -6.83 -10.27 -9.77
CA PHE A 151 -6.36 -8.90 -9.65
C PHE A 151 -5.37 -8.73 -8.49
N GLY A 152 -5.70 -9.23 -7.29
CA GLY A 152 -4.78 -9.22 -6.16
C GLY A 152 -3.46 -9.97 -6.44
N GLN A 153 -3.51 -11.09 -7.17
CA GLN A 153 -2.30 -11.80 -7.60
C GLN A 153 -1.47 -10.95 -8.56
N TYR A 154 -2.11 -10.27 -9.51
CA TYR A 154 -1.45 -9.40 -10.46
C TYR A 154 -0.75 -8.22 -9.75
N VAL A 155 -1.44 -7.56 -8.83
CA VAL A 155 -0.88 -6.47 -8.01
C VAL A 155 0.36 -6.96 -7.25
N ARG A 156 0.29 -8.13 -6.62
CA ARG A 156 1.45 -8.72 -5.92
C ARG A 156 2.61 -9.02 -6.86
N GLN A 157 2.34 -9.60 -8.04
CA GLN A 157 3.37 -9.90 -9.03
C GLN A 157 4.05 -8.62 -9.52
N PHE A 158 3.29 -7.59 -9.83
CA PHE A 158 3.84 -6.28 -10.16
C PHE A 158 4.67 -5.70 -9.01
N GLY A 159 4.18 -5.81 -7.77
CA GLY A 159 4.91 -5.38 -6.57
C GLY A 159 6.27 -6.06 -6.37
N GLU A 160 6.49 -7.25 -6.93
CA GLU A 160 7.77 -7.97 -6.88
C GLU A 160 8.76 -7.52 -7.97
N LEU A 161 8.32 -6.72 -8.96
CA LEU A 161 9.22 -6.18 -9.98
C LEU A 161 10.20 -5.17 -9.38
N PRO A 162 11.41 -5.04 -9.95
CA PRO A 162 12.34 -4.00 -9.51
C PRO A 162 11.74 -2.61 -9.64
N ALA A 163 11.95 -1.75 -8.64
CA ALA A 163 11.62 -0.34 -8.75
C ALA A 163 12.68 0.37 -9.61
N PRO A 164 12.32 0.95 -10.76
CA PRO A 164 13.27 1.64 -11.61
C PRO A 164 14.00 2.77 -10.86
N GLY A 165 15.31 2.86 -11.03
CA GLY A 165 16.15 3.87 -10.35
C GLY A 165 16.61 3.50 -8.94
N TYR A 166 16.23 2.33 -8.41
CA TYR A 166 16.59 1.90 -7.04
C TYR A 166 17.24 0.53 -7.02
N ASP A 167 18.45 0.44 -6.48
CA ASP A 167 19.17 -0.82 -6.34
C ASP A 167 18.51 -1.70 -5.26
N GLY A 168 18.01 -2.86 -5.68
CA GLY A 168 17.48 -3.90 -4.80
C GLY A 168 16.14 -3.57 -4.12
N MET A 169 15.46 -2.48 -4.49
CA MET A 169 14.10 -2.17 -4.05
C MET A 169 13.09 -2.70 -5.07
N LYS A 170 12.00 -3.26 -4.57
CA LYS A 170 10.85 -3.68 -5.39
C LYS A 170 9.79 -2.59 -5.43
N ALA A 171 8.95 -2.62 -6.47
CA ALA A 171 7.86 -1.66 -6.64
C ALA A 171 6.92 -1.59 -5.41
N GLY A 172 6.64 -2.73 -4.78
CA GLY A 172 5.80 -2.82 -3.58
C GLY A 172 6.49 -2.50 -2.25
N GLU A 173 7.76 -2.03 -2.25
CA GLU A 173 8.56 -1.82 -1.03
C GLU A 173 8.82 -0.34 -0.70
N ALA A 174 8.23 0.60 -1.44
CA ALA A 174 8.50 2.04 -1.29
C ALA A 174 7.89 2.68 -0.03
N PHE A 175 7.88 1.96 1.09
CA PHE A 175 7.37 2.44 2.37
C PHE A 175 8.31 3.43 3.06
N TYR A 176 7.75 4.49 3.63
CA TYR A 176 8.45 5.35 4.58
C TYR A 176 8.65 4.61 5.90
N ARG A 177 9.83 4.02 6.08
CA ARG A 177 10.17 3.21 7.27
C ARG A 177 9.86 3.88 8.62
N PRO A 178 10.09 5.20 8.82
CA PRO A 178 9.70 5.86 10.06
C PRO A 178 8.20 5.80 10.32
N MET A 179 7.36 5.89 9.28
CA MET A 179 5.90 5.80 9.40
C MET A 179 5.46 4.37 9.74
N VAL A 180 6.05 3.36 9.08
CA VAL A 180 5.81 1.95 9.43
C VAL A 180 6.17 1.67 10.90
N GLN A 181 7.20 2.34 11.42
CA GLN A 181 7.57 2.23 12.84
C GLN A 181 6.49 2.83 13.76
N ILE A 182 5.85 3.95 13.37
CA ILE A 182 4.70 4.50 14.09
C ILE A 182 3.55 3.48 14.14
N LEU A 183 3.18 2.88 13.00
CA LEU A 183 2.11 1.88 12.96
C LEU A 183 2.40 0.70 13.92
N SER A 184 3.65 0.26 13.93
CA SER A 184 4.10 -0.82 14.83
C SER A 184 4.04 -0.39 16.30
N TYR A 185 4.42 0.84 16.61
CA TYR A 185 4.34 1.41 17.96
C TYR A 185 2.90 1.53 18.44
N LEU A 186 2.01 2.06 17.60
CA LEU A 186 0.58 2.18 17.92
C LEU A 186 -0.06 0.82 18.18
N ARG A 187 0.18 -0.18 17.31
CA ARG A 187 -0.33 -1.55 17.51
C ARG A 187 0.14 -2.16 18.82
N LYS A 188 1.42 -1.99 19.18
CA LYS A 188 1.98 -2.47 20.45
C LYS A 188 1.32 -1.82 21.66
N ASN A 189 0.76 -0.63 21.49
CA ASN A 189 0.03 0.10 22.52
C ASN A 189 -1.50 -0.07 22.43
N GLY A 190 -1.96 -1.11 21.74
CA GLY A 190 -3.36 -1.54 21.68
C GLY A 190 -4.25 -0.70 20.77
N PHE A 191 -3.68 0.01 19.81
CA PHE A 191 -4.46 0.69 18.77
C PHE A 191 -4.88 -0.27 17.67
N SER A 192 -6.11 -0.13 17.20
CA SER A 192 -6.57 -0.67 15.93
C SER A 192 -6.14 0.29 14.82
N VAL A 193 -5.22 -0.15 13.96
CA VAL A 193 -4.67 0.68 12.89
C VAL A 193 -5.37 0.37 11.58
N TYR A 194 -5.85 1.42 10.92
CA TYR A 194 -6.51 1.40 9.61
C TYR A 194 -5.70 2.19 8.61
N VAL A 195 -5.85 1.86 7.33
CA VAL A 195 -5.39 2.68 6.21
C VAL A 195 -6.61 3.16 5.45
N CYS A 196 -6.67 4.47 5.18
CA CYS A 196 -7.67 5.12 4.35
C CYS A 196 -6.96 5.84 3.21
N SER A 197 -7.29 5.52 1.96
CA SER A 197 -6.60 6.03 0.77
C SER A 197 -7.59 6.32 -0.35
N GLY A 198 -7.25 7.30 -1.19
CA GLY A 198 -7.93 7.53 -2.46
C GLY A 198 -7.64 6.46 -3.52
N THR A 199 -6.55 5.71 -3.36
CA THR A 199 -6.17 4.60 -4.23
C THR A 199 -7.15 3.43 -4.11
N ASP A 200 -7.26 2.66 -5.18
CA ASP A 200 -8.05 1.44 -5.23
C ASP A 200 -7.82 0.53 -4.02
N ARG A 201 -8.91 0.17 -3.34
CA ARG A 201 -8.88 -0.60 -2.10
C ARG A 201 -8.22 -1.97 -2.26
N MET A 202 -8.38 -2.63 -3.40
CA MET A 202 -7.77 -3.94 -3.64
C MET A 202 -6.27 -3.81 -3.86
N VAL A 203 -5.84 -2.77 -4.57
CA VAL A 203 -4.41 -2.43 -4.69
C VAL A 203 -3.81 -2.14 -3.32
N VAL A 204 -4.46 -1.26 -2.53
CA VAL A 204 -3.98 -0.91 -1.18
C VAL A 204 -3.87 -2.13 -0.28
N ARG A 205 -4.86 -3.05 -0.29
CA ARG A 205 -4.86 -4.28 0.52
C ARG A 205 -3.63 -5.15 0.28
N GLU A 206 -3.25 -5.30 -0.98
CA GLU A 206 -2.09 -6.11 -1.34
C GLU A 206 -0.78 -5.47 -0.88
N ILE A 207 -0.63 -4.16 -1.08
CA ILE A 207 0.58 -3.44 -0.68
C ILE A 207 0.74 -3.41 0.85
N VAL A 208 -0.28 -2.94 1.57
CA VAL A 208 -0.18 -2.75 3.02
C VAL A 208 -0.14 -4.06 3.82
N SER A 209 -0.42 -5.21 3.16
CA SER A 209 -0.18 -6.53 3.74
C SER A 209 1.28 -6.71 4.17
N GLY A 210 2.22 -6.12 3.42
CA GLY A 210 3.66 -6.11 3.73
C GLY A 210 4.02 -5.40 5.04
N VAL A 211 3.14 -4.54 5.56
CA VAL A 211 3.29 -3.86 6.85
C VAL A 211 2.28 -4.34 7.91
N ASN A 212 1.72 -5.54 7.69
CA ASN A 212 0.80 -6.23 8.60
C ASN A 212 -0.52 -5.46 8.85
N ILE A 213 -1.08 -4.84 7.83
CA ILE A 213 -2.46 -4.33 7.82
C ILE A 213 -3.33 -5.38 7.14
N THR A 214 -4.39 -5.81 7.82
CA THR A 214 -5.31 -6.82 7.30
C THR A 214 -6.36 -6.20 6.35
N PRO A 215 -6.89 -6.95 5.36
CA PRO A 215 -7.81 -6.41 4.36
C PRO A 215 -9.06 -5.70 4.92
N ASN A 216 -9.55 -6.13 6.09
CA ASN A 216 -10.69 -5.52 6.77
C ASN A 216 -10.36 -4.19 7.48
N ARG A 217 -9.12 -3.74 7.41
CA ARG A 217 -8.63 -2.47 7.97
C ARG A 217 -8.19 -1.49 6.89
N VAL A 218 -8.59 -1.75 5.66
CA VAL A 218 -8.33 -0.90 4.49
C VAL A 218 -9.64 -0.30 4.01
N ILE A 219 -9.66 1.02 3.90
CA ILE A 219 -10.69 1.84 3.31
C ILE A 219 -10.07 2.48 2.07
N GLY A 220 -10.73 2.44 0.95
CA GLY A 220 -10.24 2.98 -0.32
C GLY A 220 -11.36 3.13 -1.32
N THR A 221 -11.05 3.63 -2.49
CA THR A 221 -11.97 3.62 -3.61
C THR A 221 -12.20 2.19 -4.10
N ASP A 222 -13.32 1.96 -4.75
CA ASP A 222 -13.71 0.63 -5.21
C ASP A 222 -14.15 0.67 -6.67
N GLU A 223 -13.93 -0.43 -7.37
CA GLU A 223 -14.62 -0.71 -8.61
C GLU A 223 -15.97 -1.37 -8.33
N ARG A 224 -16.83 -1.33 -9.34
CA ARG A 224 -18.06 -2.07 -9.29
C ARG A 224 -17.80 -3.57 -9.42
N LEU A 225 -18.09 -4.28 -8.35
CA LEU A 225 -17.97 -5.72 -8.30
C LEU A 225 -19.31 -6.37 -8.60
N VAL A 226 -19.29 -7.44 -9.40
CA VAL A 226 -20.48 -8.22 -9.74
C VAL A 226 -20.23 -9.67 -9.40
N ALA A 227 -21.11 -10.23 -8.56
CA ALA A 227 -21.14 -11.65 -8.32
C ALA A 227 -21.61 -12.35 -9.61
N ARG A 228 -20.82 -13.32 -10.08
CA ARG A 228 -21.21 -14.20 -11.20
C ARG A 228 -21.49 -15.61 -10.68
N ASP A 229 -22.29 -16.35 -11.42
CA ASP A 229 -22.51 -17.77 -11.19
C ASP A 229 -21.17 -18.51 -11.34
N GLN A 230 -20.83 -19.32 -10.36
CA GLN A 230 -19.53 -19.96 -10.22
C GLN A 230 -19.58 -21.45 -10.49
N GLY A 231 -20.74 -21.95 -10.88
CA GLY A 231 -20.95 -23.38 -11.00
C GLY A 231 -20.72 -24.11 -9.67
N ASP A 232 -19.97 -25.23 -9.72
CA ASP A 232 -19.71 -26.07 -8.54
C ASP A 232 -18.56 -25.54 -7.64
N THR A 233 -17.96 -24.40 -7.93
CA THR A 233 -16.88 -23.83 -7.11
C THR A 233 -17.46 -23.04 -5.94
N LYS A 234 -16.84 -23.18 -4.76
CA LYS A 234 -17.27 -22.47 -3.53
C LYS A 234 -16.76 -21.03 -3.44
N ASP A 235 -16.02 -20.57 -4.43
CA ASP A 235 -15.38 -19.26 -4.39
C ASP A 235 -16.25 -18.21 -5.04
N THR A 236 -16.56 -17.13 -4.32
CA THR A 236 -17.29 -15.99 -4.88
C THR A 236 -16.39 -15.22 -5.83
N ILE A 237 -16.68 -15.32 -7.13
CA ILE A 237 -16.00 -14.58 -8.18
C ILE A 237 -16.62 -13.18 -8.25
N LEU A 238 -15.93 -12.20 -7.71
CA LEU A 238 -16.28 -10.81 -7.90
C LEU A 238 -15.54 -10.33 -9.16
N THR A 239 -16.30 -9.94 -10.17
CA THR A 239 -15.72 -9.45 -11.42
C THR A 239 -15.64 -7.95 -11.35
N ILE A 240 -14.48 -7.40 -11.64
CA ILE A 240 -14.27 -5.96 -11.79
C ILE A 240 -15.05 -5.51 -13.03
N MET A 241 -15.93 -4.53 -12.88
CA MET A 241 -16.66 -3.91 -13.99
C MET A 241 -16.17 -2.46 -14.16
N THR A 242 -16.27 -1.98 -15.40
CA THR A 242 -15.76 -0.68 -15.90
C THR A 242 -16.41 0.56 -15.28
N ASN A 243 -16.76 0.57 -14.02
CA ASN A 243 -17.26 1.76 -13.34
C ASN A 243 -16.55 1.93 -12.01
N TRP A 244 -15.61 2.83 -12.00
CA TRP A 244 -14.96 3.28 -10.78
C TRP A 244 -15.89 4.21 -10.00
N PHE A 245 -16.11 3.92 -8.73
CA PHE A 245 -16.88 4.78 -7.85
C PHE A 245 -15.96 5.46 -6.86
N TRP A 246 -15.79 6.75 -7.02
CA TRP A 246 -15.31 7.58 -5.92
C TRP A 246 -16.49 7.79 -4.96
N GLU A 247 -16.50 7.13 -3.83
CA GLU A 247 -17.23 7.60 -2.69
C GLU A 247 -16.26 8.37 -1.78
N GLU A 248 -16.55 9.63 -1.54
CA GLU A 248 -15.89 10.45 -0.51
C GLU A 248 -16.13 9.83 0.88
N ARG A 249 -15.36 8.77 1.20
CA ARG A 249 -15.52 8.04 2.47
C ARG A 249 -14.33 8.19 3.41
N CYS A 250 -13.31 8.94 3.05
CA CYS A 250 -12.16 9.22 3.93
C CYS A 250 -12.23 10.61 4.54
#